data_4db9e88fd90d5b46a9f8c72e4edf666a
#
_entry.id   4db9e88fd90d5b46a9f8c72e4edf666a
#
_cell.length_a   1.000
_cell.length_b   1.000
_cell.length_c   1.000
_cell.angle_alpha   90.00
_cell.angle_beta   90.00
_cell.angle_gamma   90.00
#
_symmetry.space_group_name_H-M   'P 1'
#
loop_
_entity.id
_entity.type
_entity.pdbx_description
1 polymer ?
#
loop_
_entity_poly.entity_id
_entity_poly.type
_entity_poly.pdbx_seq_one_letter_code
_entity_poly.pdbx_strand_id
1 'polypeptide(L)'
;MKQLQLLMGMPITVEVVDPSVTEADIERVFAYFRAVDDTFSTYKEHSEISKVNRGELCEEEYSNEMKTILALSEQTRQETRGYFDIQHNGMVDPSGIVKGWAILQAAHMLKEAGFSNFYIDAGGDIQVAGNKDGEPWRIGIRNPFERKEIVKVLSVTDKGIATSGTAIRGQHIYDPHHPDTPLQDIVSLTIIGPNVYEADRFATAAFAMGKRGIYFIEQLAGFEGYMIDASARATFTSGFERYVLQHDNTHR
;
A
#
# COMPACT_ATOMS: atom_id res chain seq x y z
N MET A 1 -1.05 -22.40 3.65
CA MET A 1 -1.23 -21.93 5.06
C MET A 1 -1.65 -20.47 5.04
N LYS A 2 -2.56 -20.07 5.93
CA LYS A 2 -3.02 -18.69 6.05
C LYS A 2 -3.10 -18.28 7.51
N GLN A 3 -2.52 -17.13 7.85
CA GLN A 3 -2.59 -16.57 9.21
C GLN A 3 -2.90 -15.07 9.15
N LEU A 4 -3.48 -14.54 10.24
CA LEU A 4 -3.79 -13.12 10.42
C LEU A 4 -3.31 -12.69 11.81
N GLN A 5 -2.62 -11.54 11.88
CA GLN A 5 -2.27 -10.87 13.12
C GLN A 5 -2.65 -9.38 13.05
N LEU A 6 -2.90 -8.77 14.21
CA LEU A 6 -3.09 -7.32 14.32
C LEU A 6 -1.75 -6.67 14.66
N LEU A 7 -1.14 -6.01 13.70
CA LEU A 7 0.17 -5.34 13.83
C LEU A 7 0.12 -3.99 13.10
N MET A 8 0.97 -3.05 13.49
CA MET A 8 1.02 -1.71 12.87
C MET A 8 -0.36 -1.01 12.86
N GLY A 9 -1.20 -1.29 13.86
CA GLY A 9 -2.57 -0.76 13.96
C GLY A 9 -3.57 -1.31 12.95
N MET A 10 -3.26 -2.40 12.22
CA MET A 10 -4.11 -2.96 11.17
C MET A 10 -4.05 -4.48 11.13
N PRO A 11 -5.06 -5.17 10.53
CA PRO A 11 -4.96 -6.58 10.23
C PRO A 11 -3.92 -6.83 9.15
N ILE A 12 -3.00 -7.76 9.39
CA ILE A 12 -2.03 -8.26 8.42
C ILE A 12 -2.32 -9.73 8.18
N THR A 13 -2.60 -10.08 6.93
CA THR A 13 -2.84 -11.45 6.48
C THR A 13 -1.66 -11.92 5.64
N VAL A 14 -1.12 -13.08 5.95
CA VAL A 14 -0.13 -13.78 5.12
C VAL A 14 -0.70 -15.13 4.74
N GLU A 15 -0.81 -15.40 3.45
CA GLU A 15 -1.26 -16.67 2.89
C GLU A 15 -0.20 -17.19 1.92
N VAL A 16 0.33 -18.39 2.18
CA VAL A 16 1.27 -19.11 1.29
C VAL A 16 0.61 -20.43 0.92
N VAL A 17 0.47 -20.69 -0.39
CA VAL A 17 -0.17 -21.92 -0.90
C VAL A 17 0.80 -23.00 -1.30
N ASP A 18 2.11 -22.69 -1.36
CA ASP A 18 3.15 -23.69 -1.56
C ASP A 18 3.10 -24.74 -0.44
N PRO A 19 3.13 -26.06 -0.76
CA PRO A 19 2.87 -27.12 0.22
C PRO A 19 3.97 -27.27 1.27
N SER A 20 5.16 -26.74 1.03
CA SER A 20 6.32 -26.82 1.94
C SER A 20 6.33 -25.78 3.04
N VAL A 21 5.36 -24.83 3.05
CA VAL A 21 5.32 -23.76 4.04
C VAL A 21 5.06 -24.29 5.46
N THR A 22 5.81 -23.75 6.41
CA THR A 22 5.68 -24.05 7.85
C THR A 22 5.16 -22.83 8.62
N GLU A 23 4.70 -23.08 9.87
CA GLU A 23 4.32 -21.98 10.77
C GLU A 23 5.51 -21.06 11.08
N ALA A 24 6.71 -21.61 11.18
CA ALA A 24 7.93 -20.82 11.42
C ALA A 24 8.25 -19.85 10.27
N ASP A 25 7.92 -20.20 9.03
CA ASP A 25 8.09 -19.31 7.89
C ASP A 25 7.16 -18.10 7.96
N ILE A 26 5.89 -18.34 8.28
CA ILE A 26 4.91 -17.28 8.46
C ILE A 26 5.24 -16.41 9.69
N GLU A 27 5.67 -17.02 10.80
CA GLU A 27 6.04 -16.29 12.01
C GLU A 27 7.27 -15.38 11.81
N ARG A 28 8.23 -15.77 10.96
CA ARG A 28 9.34 -14.88 10.58
C ARG A 28 8.83 -13.61 9.88
N VAL A 29 7.83 -13.72 9.02
CA VAL A 29 7.20 -12.57 8.36
C VAL A 29 6.51 -11.67 9.38
N PHE A 30 5.76 -12.23 10.33
CA PHE A 30 5.13 -11.43 11.38
C PHE A 30 6.15 -10.80 12.34
N ALA A 31 7.24 -11.50 12.68
CA ALA A 31 8.34 -10.95 13.47
C ALA A 31 8.98 -9.72 12.76
N TYR A 32 9.13 -9.78 11.45
CA TYR A 32 9.59 -8.65 10.66
C TYR A 32 8.62 -7.45 10.73
N PHE A 33 7.30 -7.66 10.57
CA PHE A 33 6.33 -6.57 10.72
C PHE A 33 6.33 -5.94 12.11
N ARG A 34 6.58 -6.73 13.18
CA ARG A 34 6.76 -6.20 14.54
C ARG A 34 7.99 -5.30 14.63
N ALA A 35 9.10 -5.71 14.04
CA ALA A 35 10.32 -4.89 14.01
C ALA A 35 10.11 -3.58 13.24
N VAL A 36 9.41 -3.62 12.10
CA VAL A 36 9.01 -2.40 11.35
C VAL A 36 8.15 -1.48 12.22
N ASP A 37 7.17 -2.03 12.93
CA ASP A 37 6.30 -1.26 13.83
C ASP A 37 7.10 -0.61 15.00
N ASP A 38 8.08 -1.33 15.55
CA ASP A 38 8.96 -0.79 16.60
C ASP A 38 9.91 0.30 16.10
N THR A 39 10.24 0.29 14.81
CA THR A 39 11.11 1.30 14.19
C THR A 39 10.34 2.55 13.75
N PHE A 40 9.19 2.37 13.08
CA PHE A 40 8.52 3.43 12.33
C PHE A 40 7.17 3.90 12.89
N SER A 41 6.67 3.30 13.97
CA SER A 41 5.40 3.73 14.54
C SER A 41 5.54 5.10 15.22
N THR A 42 4.82 6.08 14.72
CA THR A 42 4.72 7.43 15.33
C THR A 42 3.90 7.43 16.62
N TYR A 43 3.23 6.31 16.95
CA TYR A 43 2.44 6.14 18.18
C TYR A 43 3.23 5.51 19.33
N LYS A 44 4.42 4.93 19.06
CA LYS A 44 5.29 4.32 20.08
C LYS A 44 6.38 5.30 20.47
N GLU A 45 6.40 5.72 21.72
CA GLU A 45 7.40 6.69 22.23
C GLU A 45 8.85 6.21 22.06
N HIS A 46 9.06 4.89 22.15
CA HIS A 46 10.39 4.28 22.05
C HIS A 46 10.83 3.98 20.61
N SER A 47 9.95 4.15 19.62
CA SER A 47 10.31 3.92 18.22
C SER A 47 11.41 4.85 17.74
N GLU A 48 12.18 4.41 16.76
CA GLU A 48 13.25 5.22 16.19
C GLU A 48 12.71 6.52 15.58
N ILE A 49 11.60 6.44 14.80
CA ILE A 49 10.97 7.64 14.20
C ILE A 49 10.53 8.65 15.27
N SER A 50 10.02 8.19 16.41
CA SER A 50 9.63 9.08 17.51
C SER A 50 10.84 9.76 18.16
N LYS A 51 11.98 9.06 18.29
CA LYS A 51 13.24 9.65 18.75
C LYS A 51 13.79 10.66 17.75
N VAL A 52 13.73 10.36 16.45
CA VAL A 52 14.09 11.31 15.38
C VAL A 52 13.25 12.58 15.50
N ASN A 53 11.93 12.44 15.64
CA ASN A 53 11.00 13.57 15.77
C ASN A 53 11.24 14.42 17.03
N ARG A 54 11.78 13.85 18.09
CA ARG A 54 12.16 14.58 19.32
C ARG A 54 13.58 15.13 19.29
N GLY A 55 14.35 14.88 18.21
CA GLY A 55 15.75 15.29 18.10
C GLY A 55 16.70 14.56 19.05
N GLU A 56 16.35 13.34 19.46
CA GLU A 56 17.16 12.49 20.35
C GLU A 56 18.24 11.71 19.60
N LEU A 57 18.15 11.62 18.26
CA LEU A 57 19.10 10.95 17.40
C LEU A 57 19.61 11.91 16.32
N CYS A 58 20.91 11.89 16.04
CA CYS A 58 21.48 12.53 14.86
C CYS A 58 21.51 11.55 13.66
N GLU A 59 21.67 12.07 12.45
CA GLU A 59 21.56 11.26 11.21
C GLU A 59 22.56 10.10 11.15
N GLU A 60 23.73 10.25 11.77
CA GLU A 60 24.75 9.20 11.85
C GLU A 60 24.27 7.98 12.65
N GLU A 61 23.40 8.21 13.63
CA GLU A 61 22.86 7.18 14.55
C GLU A 61 21.64 6.47 13.99
N TYR A 62 21.08 6.93 12.86
CA TYR A 62 19.92 6.29 12.25
C TYR A 62 20.24 4.87 11.78
N SER A 63 19.29 3.95 11.97
CA SER A 63 19.36 2.61 11.41
C SER A 63 19.45 2.63 9.88
N ASN A 64 19.90 1.54 9.29
CA ASN A 64 19.95 1.42 7.83
C ASN A 64 18.54 1.49 7.23
N GLU A 65 17.56 0.94 7.91
CA GLU A 65 16.14 0.99 7.51
C GLU A 65 15.63 2.43 7.51
N MET A 66 15.93 3.22 8.55
CA MET A 66 15.55 4.62 8.63
C MET A 66 16.19 5.42 7.49
N LYS A 67 17.50 5.29 7.27
CA LYS A 67 18.21 5.94 6.15
C LYS A 67 17.60 5.56 4.80
N THR A 68 17.25 4.28 4.62
CA THR A 68 16.60 3.79 3.41
C THR A 68 15.24 4.44 3.19
N ILE A 69 14.39 4.47 4.21
CA ILE A 69 13.04 5.06 4.11
C ILE A 69 13.11 6.56 3.84
N LEU A 70 14.02 7.29 4.49
CA LEU A 70 14.21 8.72 4.23
C LEU A 70 14.66 8.99 2.78
N ALA A 71 15.60 8.20 2.27
CA ALA A 71 16.07 8.31 0.89
C ALA A 71 14.96 7.99 -0.13
N LEU A 72 14.19 6.92 0.09
CA LEU A 72 13.06 6.54 -0.75
C LEU A 72 11.92 7.57 -0.71
N SER A 73 11.72 8.21 0.46
CA SER A 73 10.74 9.27 0.61
C SER A 73 11.13 10.52 -0.19
N GLU A 74 12.40 10.92 -0.14
CA GLU A 74 12.89 12.05 -0.92
C GLU A 74 12.83 11.77 -2.43
N GLN A 75 13.20 10.56 -2.86
CA GLN A 75 13.04 10.15 -4.25
C GLN A 75 11.56 10.24 -4.68
N THR A 76 10.63 9.73 -3.86
CA THR A 76 9.19 9.77 -4.14
C THR A 76 8.69 11.21 -4.20
N ARG A 77 9.16 12.08 -3.30
CA ARG A 77 8.83 13.52 -3.31
C ARG A 77 9.23 14.18 -4.63
N GLN A 78 10.42 13.88 -5.14
CA GLN A 78 10.91 14.43 -6.42
C GLN A 78 10.10 13.88 -7.60
N GLU A 79 9.88 12.57 -7.68
CA GLU A 79 9.12 11.91 -8.76
C GLU A 79 7.66 12.40 -8.82
N THR A 80 7.08 12.73 -7.67
CA THR A 80 5.70 13.21 -7.56
C THR A 80 5.58 14.72 -7.51
N ARG A 81 6.69 15.47 -7.76
CA ARG A 81 6.72 16.93 -7.73
C ARG A 81 6.19 17.53 -6.41
N GLY A 82 6.52 16.87 -5.29
CA GLY A 82 6.14 17.31 -3.95
C GLY A 82 4.74 16.91 -3.50
N TYR A 83 3.94 16.18 -4.30
CA TYR A 83 2.64 15.66 -3.85
C TYR A 83 2.75 14.50 -2.83
N PHE A 84 3.91 13.86 -2.74
CA PHE A 84 4.28 13.00 -1.63
C PHE A 84 5.27 13.75 -0.75
N ASP A 85 4.93 13.94 0.51
CA ASP A 85 5.83 14.53 1.49
C ASP A 85 5.59 13.87 2.86
N ILE A 86 6.68 13.43 3.50
CA ILE A 86 6.66 12.85 4.84
C ILE A 86 6.83 13.89 5.95
N GLN A 87 7.10 15.14 5.58
CA GLN A 87 7.24 16.23 6.53
C GLN A 87 5.93 16.99 6.68
N HIS A 88 5.34 16.92 7.85
CA HIS A 88 4.11 17.62 8.17
C HIS A 88 4.14 18.20 9.57
N ASN A 89 3.82 19.50 9.72
CA ASN A 89 3.79 20.21 11.01
C ASN A 89 5.10 20.08 11.83
N GLY A 90 6.26 20.06 11.16
CA GLY A 90 7.58 19.93 11.80
C GLY A 90 7.91 18.51 12.26
N MET A 91 7.10 17.53 11.92
CA MET A 91 7.34 16.11 12.21
C MET A 91 7.54 15.31 10.93
N VAL A 92 8.28 14.22 11.02
CA VAL A 92 8.48 13.23 9.96
C VAL A 92 7.51 12.08 10.20
N ASP A 93 6.61 11.82 9.25
CA ASP A 93 5.70 10.67 9.25
C ASP A 93 5.82 9.89 7.94
N PRO A 94 6.62 8.81 7.92
CA PRO A 94 6.82 8.01 6.72
C PRO A 94 5.74 6.95 6.49
N SER A 95 4.60 7.00 7.18
CA SER A 95 3.55 5.97 7.11
C SER A 95 2.99 5.74 5.69
N GLY A 96 3.04 6.77 4.82
CA GLY A 96 2.62 6.69 3.42
C GLY A 96 3.56 5.90 2.49
N ILE A 97 4.71 5.44 2.99
CA ILE A 97 5.68 4.66 2.22
C ILE A 97 6.12 3.38 2.95
N VAL A 98 6.22 3.43 4.29
CA VAL A 98 6.70 2.31 5.12
C VAL A 98 5.83 1.08 4.95
N LYS A 99 4.51 1.23 4.84
CA LYS A 99 3.59 0.11 4.72
C LYS A 99 3.85 -0.72 3.45
N GLY A 100 3.84 -0.09 2.29
CA GLY A 100 4.12 -0.76 1.02
C GLY A 100 5.54 -1.33 0.96
N TRP A 101 6.52 -0.60 1.51
CA TRP A 101 7.89 -1.09 1.63
C TRP A 101 7.98 -2.35 2.51
N ALA A 102 7.35 -2.35 3.67
CA ALA A 102 7.35 -3.49 4.58
C ALA A 102 6.70 -4.74 3.95
N ILE A 103 5.58 -4.58 3.26
CA ILE A 103 4.92 -5.68 2.56
C ILE A 103 5.83 -6.24 1.45
N LEU A 104 6.53 -5.37 0.72
CA LEU A 104 7.47 -5.82 -0.33
C LEU A 104 8.65 -6.57 0.26
N GLN A 105 9.25 -6.10 1.37
CA GLN A 105 10.33 -6.82 2.04
C GLN A 105 9.86 -8.18 2.58
N ALA A 106 8.66 -8.25 3.16
CA ALA A 106 8.05 -9.51 3.57
C ALA A 106 7.86 -10.49 2.38
N ALA A 107 7.47 -9.97 1.22
CA ALA A 107 7.38 -10.75 -0.01
C ALA A 107 8.76 -11.26 -0.49
N HIS A 108 9.80 -10.45 -0.37
CA HIS A 108 11.18 -10.88 -0.65
C HIS A 108 11.61 -12.00 0.29
N MET A 109 11.34 -11.90 1.59
CA MET A 109 11.64 -12.96 2.56
C MET A 109 10.98 -14.29 2.19
N LEU A 110 9.73 -14.27 1.74
CA LEU A 110 9.04 -15.48 1.29
C LEU A 110 9.68 -16.05 0.00
N LYS A 111 10.02 -15.19 -0.96
CA LYS A 111 10.71 -15.61 -2.20
C LYS A 111 12.10 -16.23 -1.92
N GLU A 112 12.87 -15.61 -1.02
CA GLU A 112 14.19 -16.12 -0.60
C GLU A 112 14.08 -17.45 0.15
N ALA A 113 12.97 -17.68 0.85
CA ALA A 113 12.66 -18.98 1.46
C ALA A 113 12.16 -20.03 0.45
N GLY A 114 12.08 -19.68 -0.85
CA GLY A 114 11.70 -20.58 -1.93
C GLY A 114 10.21 -20.66 -2.23
N PHE A 115 9.38 -19.80 -1.64
CA PHE A 115 7.94 -19.76 -1.92
C PHE A 115 7.64 -18.90 -3.14
N SER A 116 6.75 -19.39 -3.99
CA SER A 116 6.40 -18.74 -5.26
C SER A 116 4.94 -18.30 -5.34
N ASN A 117 4.09 -18.84 -4.48
CA ASN A 117 2.64 -18.61 -4.53
C ASN A 117 2.12 -18.11 -3.19
N PHE A 118 1.99 -16.78 -3.07
CA PHE A 118 1.58 -16.17 -1.81
C PHE A 118 0.83 -14.86 -2.00
N TYR A 119 0.14 -14.47 -0.93
CA TYR A 119 -0.62 -13.25 -0.77
C TYR A 119 -0.28 -12.63 0.59
N ILE A 120 0.06 -11.35 0.59
CA ILE A 120 0.28 -10.56 1.80
C ILE A 120 -0.63 -9.33 1.71
N ASP A 121 -1.48 -9.12 2.71
CA ASP A 121 -2.37 -7.96 2.85
C ASP A 121 -2.10 -7.28 4.18
N ALA A 122 -1.79 -6.00 4.16
CA ALA A 122 -1.72 -5.17 5.34
C ALA A 122 -2.66 -3.96 5.17
N GLY A 123 -3.82 -4.05 5.85
CA GLY A 123 -4.80 -2.96 5.85
C GLY A 123 -5.41 -2.62 4.49
N GLY A 124 -5.40 -3.56 3.54
CA GLY A 124 -5.93 -3.40 2.18
C GLY A 124 -4.89 -3.13 1.10
N ASP A 125 -3.60 -2.98 1.48
CA ASP A 125 -2.52 -2.98 0.50
C ASP A 125 -1.94 -4.38 0.39
N ILE A 126 -1.77 -4.84 -0.84
CA ILE A 126 -1.62 -6.25 -1.16
C ILE A 126 -0.43 -6.47 -2.08
N GLN A 127 0.42 -7.44 -1.73
CA GLN A 127 1.38 -8.04 -2.66
C GLN A 127 0.97 -9.47 -2.94
N VAL A 128 0.86 -9.82 -4.21
CA VAL A 128 0.69 -11.21 -4.63
C VAL A 128 1.88 -11.69 -5.43
N ALA A 129 2.16 -12.98 -5.34
CA ALA A 129 3.10 -13.70 -6.19
C ALA A 129 2.45 -14.99 -6.69
N GLY A 130 2.80 -15.39 -7.90
CA GLY A 130 2.27 -16.60 -8.53
C GLY A 130 0.75 -16.66 -8.56
N ASN A 131 0.23 -17.86 -8.35
CA ASN A 131 -1.20 -18.19 -8.47
C ASN A 131 -1.71 -18.91 -7.23
N LYS A 132 -3.03 -18.94 -7.05
CA LYS A 132 -3.71 -19.76 -6.06
C LYS A 132 -4.45 -20.88 -6.77
N ASP A 133 -4.07 -22.13 -6.45
CA ASP A 133 -4.69 -23.33 -7.07
C ASP A 133 -4.69 -23.31 -8.62
N GLY A 134 -3.65 -22.74 -9.21
CA GLY A 134 -3.49 -22.61 -10.66
C GLY A 134 -4.16 -21.38 -11.28
N GLU A 135 -4.95 -20.62 -10.53
CA GLU A 135 -5.67 -19.43 -10.97
C GLU A 135 -5.03 -18.14 -10.42
N PRO A 136 -5.08 -17.00 -11.16
CA PRO A 136 -4.68 -15.71 -10.61
C PRO A 136 -5.40 -15.36 -9.32
N TRP A 137 -4.75 -14.57 -8.46
CA TRP A 137 -5.35 -14.08 -7.22
C TRP A 137 -6.53 -13.15 -7.51
N ARG A 138 -7.62 -13.33 -6.75
CA ARG A 138 -8.82 -12.49 -6.86
C ARG A 138 -8.83 -11.45 -5.75
N ILE A 139 -8.78 -10.17 -6.13
CA ILE A 139 -8.70 -9.03 -5.21
C ILE A 139 -9.92 -8.15 -5.38
N GLY A 140 -10.68 -7.94 -4.31
CA GLY A 140 -11.86 -7.06 -4.33
C GLY A 140 -11.51 -5.60 -4.04
N ILE A 141 -11.95 -4.68 -4.91
CA ILE A 141 -11.96 -3.24 -4.62
C ILE A 141 -13.26 -2.93 -3.88
N ARG A 142 -13.14 -2.42 -2.65
CA ARG A 142 -14.30 -2.11 -1.79
C ARG A 142 -14.97 -0.81 -2.22
N ASN A 143 -16.30 -0.76 -2.07
CA ASN A 143 -17.06 0.47 -2.17
C ASN A 143 -16.69 1.39 -0.98
N PRO A 144 -16.18 2.62 -1.21
CA PRO A 144 -15.82 3.53 -0.12
C PRO A 144 -17.03 4.05 0.67
N PHE A 145 -18.23 3.99 0.10
CA PHE A 145 -19.47 4.42 0.74
C PHE A 145 -20.20 3.28 1.45
N GLU A 146 -20.04 2.03 0.97
CA GLU A 146 -20.66 0.83 1.54
C GLU A 146 -19.58 -0.27 1.72
N ARG A 147 -19.02 -0.37 2.92
CA ARG A 147 -17.84 -1.20 3.21
C ARG A 147 -17.99 -2.70 2.93
N LYS A 148 -19.22 -3.22 2.89
CA LYS A 148 -19.49 -4.63 2.62
C LYS A 148 -19.60 -4.93 1.13
N GLU A 149 -19.72 -3.91 0.30
CA GLU A 149 -19.85 -4.04 -1.14
C GLU A 149 -18.47 -4.03 -1.83
N ILE A 150 -18.34 -4.87 -2.85
CA ILE A 150 -17.18 -4.93 -3.76
C ILE A 150 -17.63 -4.34 -5.10
N VAL A 151 -16.99 -3.26 -5.52
CA VAL A 151 -17.31 -2.57 -6.78
C VAL A 151 -16.62 -3.17 -8.00
N LYS A 152 -15.46 -3.79 -7.80
CA LYS A 152 -14.68 -4.50 -8.83
C LYS A 152 -13.95 -5.68 -8.20
N VAL A 153 -13.80 -6.75 -8.97
CA VAL A 153 -12.91 -7.87 -8.63
C VAL A 153 -11.78 -7.90 -9.65
N LEU A 154 -10.56 -7.84 -9.16
CA LEU A 154 -9.36 -7.95 -9.97
C LEU A 154 -8.87 -9.39 -10.02
N SER A 155 -8.29 -9.79 -11.17
CA SER A 155 -7.59 -11.05 -11.39
C SER A 155 -6.13 -10.73 -11.69
N VAL A 156 -5.22 -11.05 -10.76
CA VAL A 156 -3.83 -10.56 -10.78
C VAL A 156 -2.83 -11.65 -10.40
N THR A 157 -1.66 -11.60 -11.04
CA THR A 157 -0.48 -12.43 -10.77
C THR A 157 0.73 -11.51 -10.71
N ASP A 158 1.62 -11.69 -9.73
CA ASP A 158 2.88 -10.94 -9.57
C ASP A 158 2.69 -9.41 -9.61
N LYS A 159 1.72 -8.91 -8.86
CA LYS A 159 1.37 -7.49 -8.77
C LYS A 159 1.26 -7.00 -7.33
N GLY A 160 1.45 -5.70 -7.18
CA GLY A 160 1.08 -4.97 -5.98
C GLY A 160 -0.18 -4.14 -6.21
N ILE A 161 -1.03 -4.08 -5.22
CA ILE A 161 -2.25 -3.26 -5.21
C ILE A 161 -2.24 -2.43 -3.93
N ALA A 162 -2.50 -1.14 -4.06
CA ALA A 162 -2.67 -0.26 -2.91
C ALA A 162 -3.86 0.65 -3.09
N THR A 163 -4.51 1.00 -1.98
CA THR A 163 -5.67 1.90 -2.01
C THR A 163 -5.51 3.02 -1.00
N SER A 164 -5.42 4.24 -1.49
CA SER A 164 -5.54 5.46 -0.70
C SER A 164 -6.98 5.95 -0.66
N GLY A 165 -7.43 6.42 0.51
CA GLY A 165 -8.80 6.90 0.64
C GLY A 165 -9.15 7.37 2.06
N THR A 166 -10.31 8.01 2.17
CA THR A 166 -10.81 8.59 3.43
C THR A 166 -11.69 7.63 4.24
N ALA A 167 -12.10 6.49 3.66
CA ALA A 167 -13.13 5.61 4.23
C ALA A 167 -12.68 4.89 5.51
N ILE A 168 -11.39 4.59 5.71
CA ILE A 168 -10.88 3.77 6.82
C ILE A 168 -10.23 4.62 7.91
N ARG A 169 -9.31 5.52 7.54
CA ARG A 169 -8.49 6.32 8.48
C ARG A 169 -8.94 7.77 8.60
N GLY A 170 -10.07 8.14 7.95
CA GLY A 170 -10.45 9.55 7.83
C GLY A 170 -9.48 10.32 6.92
N GLN A 171 -9.47 11.64 7.05
CA GLN A 171 -8.69 12.53 6.20
C GLN A 171 -7.25 12.66 6.76
N HIS A 172 -6.39 11.71 6.42
CA HIS A 172 -4.97 11.66 6.83
C HIS A 172 -4.01 11.99 5.68
N ILE A 173 -4.51 12.03 4.43
CA ILE A 173 -3.74 12.46 3.26
C ILE A 173 -4.15 13.89 2.94
N TYR A 174 -3.19 14.74 2.69
CA TYR A 174 -3.36 16.15 2.38
C TYR A 174 -2.59 16.52 1.11
N ASP A 175 -2.93 17.64 0.49
CA ASP A 175 -2.12 18.22 -0.59
C ASP A 175 -0.98 19.05 0.04
N PRO A 176 0.29 18.63 -0.09
CA PRO A 176 1.42 19.39 0.48
C PRO A 176 1.58 20.80 -0.10
N HIS A 177 1.05 21.08 -1.29
CA HIS A 177 1.05 22.40 -1.89
C HIS A 177 -0.05 23.32 -1.32
N HIS A 178 -1.11 22.72 -0.74
CA HIS A 178 -2.24 23.43 -0.15
C HIS A 178 -2.68 22.74 1.15
N PRO A 179 -1.81 22.68 2.21
CA PRO A 179 -2.02 21.85 3.39
C PRO A 179 -3.29 22.21 4.17
N ASP A 180 -3.74 23.46 4.11
CA ASP A 180 -4.94 23.94 4.79
C ASP A 180 -6.24 23.66 4.01
N THR A 181 -6.14 23.08 2.80
CA THR A 181 -7.30 22.80 1.95
C THR A 181 -7.65 21.30 2.03
N PRO A 182 -8.81 20.93 2.61
CA PRO A 182 -9.23 19.54 2.66
C PRO A 182 -9.44 18.93 1.27
N LEU A 183 -8.93 17.70 1.07
CA LEU A 183 -9.22 16.92 -0.14
C LEU A 183 -10.65 16.36 -0.04
N GLN A 184 -11.57 16.86 -0.84
CA GLN A 184 -13.00 16.50 -0.80
C GLN A 184 -13.53 15.97 -2.14
N ASP A 185 -12.74 16.01 -3.18
CA ASP A 185 -13.18 15.71 -4.54
C ASP A 185 -13.06 14.23 -4.91
N ILE A 186 -12.21 13.47 -4.22
CA ILE A 186 -12.07 12.01 -4.36
C ILE A 186 -12.17 11.32 -3.00
N VAL A 187 -12.63 10.08 -3.00
CA VAL A 187 -12.81 9.29 -1.77
C VAL A 187 -12.00 8.00 -1.76
N SER A 188 -11.63 7.48 -2.92
CA SER A 188 -10.82 6.27 -3.06
C SER A 188 -10.02 6.29 -4.36
N LEU A 189 -8.78 5.84 -4.28
CA LEU A 189 -7.91 5.63 -5.43
C LEU A 189 -7.13 4.33 -5.23
N THR A 190 -7.46 3.31 -6.01
CA THR A 190 -6.76 2.01 -6.04
C THR A 190 -5.77 2.00 -7.19
N ILE A 191 -4.54 1.61 -6.91
CA ILE A 191 -3.46 1.48 -7.89
C ILE A 191 -3.02 0.03 -7.98
N ILE A 192 -2.85 -0.46 -9.20
CA ILE A 192 -2.17 -1.70 -9.54
C ILE A 192 -0.79 -1.34 -10.07
N GLY A 193 0.26 -1.89 -9.48
CA GLY A 193 1.65 -1.61 -9.86
C GLY A 193 2.50 -2.86 -10.00
N PRO A 194 3.77 -2.73 -10.38
CA PRO A 194 4.70 -3.85 -10.48
C PRO A 194 4.92 -4.54 -9.12
N ASN A 195 4.82 -3.79 -8.03
CA ASN A 195 4.83 -4.27 -6.65
C ASN A 195 4.06 -3.30 -5.74
N VAL A 196 3.81 -3.74 -4.50
CA VAL A 196 2.99 -2.98 -3.55
C VAL A 196 3.67 -1.70 -3.04
N TYR A 197 4.99 -1.66 -2.93
CA TYR A 197 5.73 -0.45 -2.55
C TYR A 197 5.49 0.67 -3.57
N GLU A 198 5.63 0.35 -4.85
CA GLU A 198 5.39 1.28 -5.93
C GLU A 198 3.91 1.72 -5.99
N ALA A 199 2.99 0.77 -5.80
CA ALA A 199 1.56 1.07 -5.79
C ALA A 199 1.18 1.99 -4.61
N ASP A 200 1.69 1.76 -3.38
CA ASP A 200 1.35 2.51 -2.15
C ASP A 200 1.87 3.96 -2.21
N ARG A 201 3.15 4.16 -2.54
CA ARG A 201 3.73 5.49 -2.62
C ARG A 201 3.08 6.38 -3.68
N PHE A 202 2.73 5.80 -4.84
CA PHE A 202 2.04 6.53 -5.88
C PHE A 202 0.54 6.68 -5.61
N ALA A 203 -0.11 5.74 -4.90
CA ALA A 203 -1.48 5.90 -4.47
C ALA A 203 -1.62 7.09 -3.51
N THR A 204 -0.69 7.24 -2.56
CA THR A 204 -0.65 8.36 -1.62
C THR A 204 -0.47 9.69 -2.36
N ALA A 205 0.54 9.79 -3.25
CA ALA A 205 0.80 11.00 -4.03
C ALA A 205 -0.36 11.36 -4.97
N ALA A 206 -0.87 10.38 -5.72
CA ALA A 206 -1.95 10.60 -6.66
C ALA A 206 -3.26 10.97 -5.96
N PHE A 207 -3.51 10.42 -4.77
CA PHE A 207 -4.65 10.85 -3.94
C PHE A 207 -4.50 12.32 -3.51
N ALA A 208 -3.30 12.75 -3.11
CA ALA A 208 -3.01 14.15 -2.79
C ALA A 208 -3.22 15.11 -3.99
N MET A 209 -3.09 14.62 -5.23
CA MET A 209 -3.38 15.38 -6.46
C MET A 209 -4.89 15.56 -6.73
N GLY A 210 -5.77 14.93 -5.94
CA GLY A 210 -7.21 14.93 -6.18
C GLY A 210 -7.57 14.26 -7.52
N LYS A 211 -8.59 14.74 -8.21
CA LYS A 211 -9.03 14.19 -9.51
C LYS A 211 -7.93 14.14 -10.58
N ARG A 212 -6.87 14.93 -10.44
CA ARG A 212 -5.75 14.90 -11.37
C ARG A 212 -4.85 13.67 -11.20
N GLY A 213 -4.91 13.03 -10.03
CA GLY A 213 -4.08 11.87 -9.71
C GLY A 213 -4.26 10.69 -10.66
N ILE A 214 -5.48 10.46 -11.18
CA ILE A 214 -5.69 9.37 -12.14
C ILE A 214 -4.92 9.60 -13.46
N TYR A 215 -4.79 10.83 -13.91
CA TYR A 215 -4.02 11.17 -15.11
C TYR A 215 -2.51 11.09 -14.88
N PHE A 216 -2.06 11.34 -13.65
CA PHE A 216 -0.67 11.08 -13.27
C PHE A 216 -0.37 9.58 -13.36
N ILE A 217 -1.23 8.72 -12.85
CA ILE A 217 -1.07 7.25 -12.93
C ILE A 217 -1.10 6.77 -14.38
N GLU A 218 -1.97 7.31 -15.23
CA GLU A 218 -2.04 6.98 -16.68
C GLU A 218 -0.69 7.15 -17.40
N GLN A 219 0.15 8.08 -16.93
CA GLN A 219 1.45 8.36 -17.54
C GLN A 219 2.58 7.43 -17.05
N LEU A 220 2.33 6.64 -16.00
CA LEU A 220 3.31 5.75 -15.41
C LEU A 220 3.28 4.37 -16.10
N ALA A 221 4.38 3.98 -16.73
CA ALA A 221 4.46 2.69 -17.40
C ALA A 221 4.33 1.52 -16.39
N GLY A 222 3.39 0.60 -16.64
CA GLY A 222 3.16 -0.59 -15.81
C GLY A 222 2.24 -0.37 -14.62
N PHE A 223 1.62 0.83 -14.51
CA PHE A 223 0.61 1.14 -13.50
C PHE A 223 -0.77 1.28 -14.12
N GLU A 224 -1.78 0.91 -13.32
CA GLU A 224 -3.18 1.17 -13.62
C GLU A 224 -3.89 1.68 -12.36
N GLY A 225 -4.91 2.51 -12.56
CA GLY A 225 -5.63 3.14 -11.46
C GLY A 225 -7.15 3.07 -11.61
N TYR A 226 -7.83 3.01 -10.46
CA TYR A 226 -9.29 3.09 -10.36
C TYR A 226 -9.65 4.08 -9.25
N MET A 227 -10.20 5.22 -9.62
CA MET A 227 -10.58 6.32 -8.75
C MET A 227 -12.09 6.39 -8.59
N ILE A 228 -12.56 6.65 -7.37
CA ILE A 228 -13.97 6.94 -7.07
C ILE A 228 -14.03 8.35 -6.47
N ASP A 229 -14.84 9.23 -7.09
CA ASP A 229 -15.02 10.60 -6.62
C ASP A 229 -16.13 10.71 -5.54
N ALA A 230 -16.24 11.88 -4.94
CA ALA A 230 -17.24 12.17 -3.91
C ALA A 230 -18.70 12.07 -4.40
N SER A 231 -18.92 12.05 -5.74
CA SER A 231 -20.23 11.84 -6.37
C SER A 231 -20.45 10.37 -6.76
N ALA A 232 -19.65 9.43 -6.22
CA ALA A 232 -19.69 8.00 -6.52
C ALA A 232 -19.42 7.64 -8.00
N ARG A 233 -18.77 8.54 -8.76
CA ARG A 233 -18.37 8.27 -10.15
C ARG A 233 -16.99 7.65 -10.18
N ALA A 234 -16.86 6.57 -10.96
CA ALA A 234 -15.59 5.92 -11.20
C ALA A 234 -14.88 6.51 -12.43
N THR A 235 -13.57 6.71 -12.33
CA THR A 235 -12.67 7.02 -13.43
C THR A 235 -11.47 6.08 -13.33
N PHE A 236 -11.03 5.51 -14.43
CA PHE A 236 -9.93 4.55 -14.42
C PHE A 236 -9.01 4.74 -15.63
N THR A 237 -7.79 4.25 -15.53
CA THR A 237 -6.79 4.29 -16.60
C THR A 237 -7.16 3.36 -17.75
N SER A 238 -6.61 3.62 -18.92
CA SER A 238 -6.97 2.94 -20.17
C SER A 238 -6.72 1.43 -20.16
N GLY A 239 -5.75 0.96 -19.36
CA GLY A 239 -5.41 -0.46 -19.26
C GLY A 239 -6.03 -1.19 -18.06
N PHE A 240 -6.75 -0.49 -17.19
CA PHE A 240 -7.29 -1.07 -15.94
C PHE A 240 -8.21 -2.26 -16.17
N GLU A 241 -9.07 -2.21 -17.19
CA GLU A 241 -10.05 -3.27 -17.51
C GLU A 241 -9.41 -4.63 -17.79
N ARG A 242 -8.12 -4.68 -18.16
CA ARG A 242 -7.36 -5.94 -18.36
C ARG A 242 -7.21 -6.75 -17.07
N TYR A 243 -7.32 -6.11 -15.93
CA TYR A 243 -7.24 -6.75 -14.62
C TYR A 243 -8.59 -7.08 -14.02
N VAL A 244 -9.68 -6.58 -14.60
CA VAL A 244 -11.03 -6.81 -14.05
C VAL A 244 -11.51 -8.22 -14.45
N LEU A 245 -11.90 -9.00 -13.43
CA LEU A 245 -12.54 -10.30 -13.67
C LEU A 245 -13.87 -10.06 -14.38
N GLN A 246 -13.95 -10.50 -15.64
CA GLN A 246 -15.21 -10.47 -16.39
C GLN A 246 -16.15 -11.53 -15.81
N HIS A 247 -17.34 -11.13 -15.38
CA HIS A 247 -18.39 -12.10 -15.12
C HIS A 247 -18.79 -12.73 -16.44
N ASP A 248 -18.54 -14.03 -16.61
CA ASP A 248 -19.13 -14.80 -17.68
C ASP A 248 -20.66 -14.69 -17.57
N ASN A 249 -21.26 -13.87 -18.43
CA ASN A 249 -22.71 -13.80 -18.63
C ASN A 249 -23.24 -15.04 -19.38
N THR A 250 -22.72 -16.23 -19.09
CA THR A 250 -23.16 -17.50 -19.69
C THR A 250 -24.07 -18.24 -18.72
N HIS A 251 -25.13 -17.59 -18.26
CA HIS A 251 -26.35 -18.28 -17.80
C HIS A 251 -27.57 -17.38 -18.12
N ARG A 252 -28.02 -17.45 -19.31
CA ARG A 252 -29.41 -17.20 -19.65
C ARG A 252 -30.09 -18.52 -19.99
#